data_5e2673bb50c5dda222c78f2307d85a63
#
_entry.id   5e2673bb50c5dda222c78f2307d85a63
#
_cell.length_a   1.000
_cell.length_b   1.000
_cell.length_c   1.000
_cell.angle_alpha   90.00
_cell.angle_beta   90.00
_cell.angle_gamma   90.00
#
_symmetry.space_group_name_H-M   'P 1'
#
loop_
_entity.id
_entity.type
_entity.pdbx_description
1 polymer ?
#
loop_
_entity_poly.entity_id
_entity_poly.type
_entity_poly.pdbx_seq_one_letter_code
_entity_poly.pdbx_strand_id
1 'polypeptide(L)'
;MRATHFRPPGEGRDLVETRRDISSRDPGLRRGDGQADRGDEGGFTLVELMVVLVIIGLLATIVIINVLPAADRAAVTKAHADIATLEQGIEMYRLDNQRYPTTQEGLQVLVAGHYIPRLPEDPWRHPYRYAAPGQGGKPFLVATWGADGREGGSGNDADITN
;
A
#
# COMPACT_ATOMS: atom_id res chain seq x y z
N MET A 1 -4.99 -16.73 49.66
CA MET A 1 -5.76 -15.97 50.67
C MET A 1 -6.85 -15.17 49.99
N ARG A 2 -8.09 -15.58 50.32
CA ARG A 2 -9.38 -14.88 50.28
C ARG A 2 -9.93 -14.35 48.96
N ALA A 3 -10.84 -15.16 48.41
CA ALA A 3 -11.98 -14.79 47.60
C ALA A 3 -12.92 -13.85 48.35
N THR A 4 -13.57 -12.93 47.65
CA THR A 4 -14.84 -12.36 48.08
C THR A 4 -15.81 -12.33 46.90
N HIS A 5 -16.72 -13.23 46.99
CA HIS A 5 -18.04 -13.37 46.40
C HIS A 5 -18.91 -12.14 46.77
N PHE A 6 -19.63 -11.60 45.78
CA PHE A 6 -20.84 -10.85 46.08
C PHE A 6 -21.95 -11.24 45.12
N ARG A 7 -23.05 -11.70 45.68
CA ARG A 7 -24.31 -12.13 45.06
C ARG A 7 -25.47 -11.28 45.63
N PRO A 8 -26.56 -11.06 44.80
CA PRO A 8 -27.60 -10.06 45.02
C PRO A 8 -28.75 -10.55 45.94
N PRO A 9 -29.71 -9.67 46.25
CA PRO A 9 -31.12 -10.08 46.34
C PRO A 9 -31.98 -9.12 45.50
N GLY A 10 -33.12 -9.45 44.96
CA GLY A 10 -34.22 -10.32 45.33
C GLY A 10 -35.52 -9.57 45.06
N GLU A 11 -36.35 -10.15 44.31
CA GLU A 11 -37.80 -10.34 44.45
C GLU A 11 -38.74 -9.19 44.83
N GLY A 12 -39.84 -9.15 44.10
CA GLY A 12 -41.13 -8.49 44.43
C GLY A 12 -42.02 -8.47 43.19
N ARG A 13 -42.70 -9.50 43.00
CA ARG A 13 -44.13 -9.75 42.84
C ARG A 13 -44.98 -8.48 43.06
N ASP A 14 -45.90 -8.19 42.09
CA ASP A 14 -47.31 -8.29 42.42
C ASP A 14 -48.19 -8.22 41.16
N LEU A 15 -49.09 -9.18 41.14
CA LEU A 15 -50.23 -9.35 40.28
C LEU A 15 -51.31 -8.33 40.61
N VAL A 16 -51.91 -7.70 39.63
CA VAL A 16 -53.30 -7.28 39.70
C VAL A 16 -53.99 -7.50 38.35
N GLU A 17 -54.78 -8.53 38.39
CA GLU A 17 -55.84 -8.88 37.48
C GLU A 17 -57.01 -7.89 37.68
N THR A 18 -57.51 -7.30 36.58
CA THR A 18 -58.87 -6.76 36.59
C THR A 18 -59.50 -6.97 35.21
N ARG A 19 -60.41 -7.90 35.21
CA ARG A 19 -61.45 -8.12 34.20
C ARG A 19 -62.47 -6.96 34.27
N ARG A 20 -63.03 -6.65 33.10
CA ARG A 20 -64.41 -6.31 32.73
C ARG A 20 -64.37 -5.37 31.53
N ASP A 21 -65.20 -5.36 30.58
CA ASP A 21 -66.40 -6.12 30.18
C ASP A 21 -66.85 -5.50 28.83
N ILE A 22 -67.22 -6.36 27.94
CA ILE A 22 -68.28 -6.38 26.94
C ILE A 22 -68.83 -5.08 26.35
N SER A 23 -68.92 -5.09 25.02
CA SER A 23 -70.03 -4.61 24.21
C SER A 23 -70.00 -3.15 23.73
N SER A 24 -69.75 -3.02 22.47
CA SER A 24 -70.79 -2.44 21.55
C SER A 24 -70.29 -2.55 20.11
N ARG A 25 -71.14 -3.13 19.30
CA ARG A 25 -71.13 -3.11 17.84
C ARG A 25 -71.13 -1.66 17.34
N ASP A 26 -70.29 -1.40 16.38
CA ASP A 26 -70.66 -0.52 15.28
C ASP A 26 -69.95 -0.91 14.01
N PRO A 27 -70.67 -1.24 12.92
CA PRO A 27 -70.06 -1.55 11.62
C PRO A 27 -69.95 -0.28 10.79
N GLY A 28 -68.82 0.40 10.98
CA GLY A 28 -68.41 1.53 10.14
C GLY A 28 -67.37 1.10 9.12
N LEU A 29 -67.84 0.72 7.96
CA LEU A 29 -67.07 0.67 6.71
C LEU A 29 -66.39 2.02 6.47
N ARG A 30 -65.08 2.09 6.75
CA ARG A 30 -64.20 3.00 6.06
C ARG A 30 -63.15 2.17 5.36
N ARG A 31 -63.33 2.04 4.03
CA ARG A 31 -62.30 1.81 3.05
C ARG A 31 -61.25 2.93 3.28
N GLY A 32 -60.27 2.64 4.07
CA GLY A 32 -58.99 3.35 4.04
C GLY A 32 -58.24 2.78 2.84
N ASP A 33 -58.19 3.51 1.78
CA ASP A 33 -57.24 3.27 0.71
C ASP A 33 -55.86 3.27 1.33
N GLY A 34 -55.37 2.06 1.59
CA GLY A 34 -53.98 1.85 1.91
C GLY A 34 -53.16 2.23 0.67
N GLN A 35 -52.86 3.51 0.61
CA GLN A 35 -51.79 3.99 -0.25
C GLN A 35 -50.53 3.36 0.27
N ALA A 36 -50.24 2.18 -0.28
CA ALA A 36 -48.92 1.61 -0.16
C ALA A 36 -48.00 2.69 -0.75
N ASP A 37 -47.31 3.37 0.15
CA ASP A 37 -46.09 4.12 -0.16
C ASP A 37 -45.17 3.11 -0.84
N ARG A 38 -45.29 2.99 -2.14
CA ARG A 38 -44.28 2.35 -2.97
C ARG A 38 -43.11 3.27 -2.87
N GLY A 39 -42.26 3.01 -1.88
CA GLY A 39 -40.93 3.59 -1.86
C GLY A 39 -40.41 3.56 -3.28
N ASP A 40 -40.14 4.72 -3.78
CA ASP A 40 -39.56 4.95 -5.11
C ASP A 40 -38.17 4.29 -5.10
N GLU A 41 -38.15 2.98 -5.33
CA GLU A 41 -36.92 2.25 -5.62
C GLU A 41 -36.51 2.68 -7.03
N GLY A 42 -36.04 3.92 -7.13
CA GLY A 42 -35.47 4.49 -8.33
C GLY A 42 -34.23 3.71 -8.70
N GLY A 43 -34.41 2.61 -9.42
CA GLY A 43 -33.29 1.91 -10.04
C GLY A 43 -32.58 2.87 -10.99
N PHE A 44 -31.24 2.83 -10.98
CA PHE A 44 -30.43 3.59 -11.91
C PHE A 44 -30.83 3.31 -13.36
N THR A 45 -30.97 4.34 -14.15
CA THR A 45 -31.25 4.19 -15.57
C THR A 45 -29.99 3.70 -16.29
N LEU A 46 -30.17 2.95 -17.38
CA LEU A 46 -29.06 2.49 -18.22
C LEU A 46 -28.22 3.67 -18.73
N VAL A 47 -28.88 4.77 -19.08
CA VAL A 47 -28.23 6.00 -19.56
C VAL A 47 -27.37 6.62 -18.46
N GLU A 48 -27.83 6.66 -17.22
CA GLU A 48 -27.08 7.19 -16.08
C GLU A 48 -25.80 6.39 -15.81
N LEU A 49 -25.87 5.06 -15.89
CA LEU A 49 -24.67 4.22 -15.80
C LEU A 49 -23.73 4.44 -16.99
N MET A 50 -24.25 4.61 -18.21
CA MET A 50 -23.40 4.88 -19.37
C MET A 50 -22.67 6.22 -19.23
N VAL A 51 -23.33 7.28 -18.77
CA VAL A 51 -22.72 8.58 -18.55
C VAL A 51 -21.62 8.49 -17.49
N VAL A 52 -21.86 7.80 -16.38
CA VAL A 52 -20.86 7.59 -15.31
C VAL A 52 -19.64 6.85 -15.86
N LEU A 53 -19.83 5.78 -16.63
CA LEU A 53 -18.72 5.03 -17.23
C LEU A 53 -17.89 5.88 -18.20
N VAL A 54 -18.55 6.73 -19.01
CA VAL A 54 -17.84 7.65 -19.90
C VAL A 54 -17.00 8.66 -19.12
N ILE A 55 -17.57 9.25 -18.07
CA ILE A 55 -16.84 10.22 -17.22
C ILE A 55 -15.64 9.55 -16.53
N ILE A 56 -15.84 8.37 -15.95
CA ILE A 56 -14.75 7.62 -15.29
C ILE A 56 -13.68 7.25 -16.33
N GLY A 57 -14.04 6.83 -17.51
CA GLY A 57 -13.10 6.52 -18.60
C GLY A 57 -12.26 7.72 -19.02
N LEU A 58 -12.86 8.89 -19.16
CA LEU A 58 -12.15 10.13 -19.48
C LEU A 58 -11.18 10.53 -18.35
N LEU A 59 -11.63 10.47 -17.10
CA LEU A 59 -10.80 10.79 -15.93
C LEU A 59 -9.64 9.81 -15.78
N ALA A 60 -9.88 8.51 -15.99
CA ALA A 60 -8.85 7.48 -15.93
C ALA A 60 -7.74 7.74 -16.97
N THR A 61 -8.07 8.19 -18.18
CA THR A 61 -7.09 8.51 -19.22
C THR A 61 -6.16 9.64 -18.79
N ILE A 62 -6.68 10.71 -18.17
CA ILE A 62 -5.88 11.85 -17.72
C ILE A 62 -4.92 11.42 -16.61
N VAL A 63 -5.36 10.55 -15.69
CA VAL A 63 -4.55 10.05 -14.58
C VAL A 63 -3.37 9.24 -15.09
N ILE A 64 -3.57 8.33 -16.04
CA ILE A 64 -2.52 7.46 -16.57
C ILE A 64 -1.39 8.29 -17.19
N ILE A 65 -1.69 9.30 -18.00
CA ILE A 65 -0.68 10.13 -18.68
C ILE A 65 0.22 10.86 -17.69
N ASN A 66 -0.28 11.25 -16.54
CA ASN A 66 0.50 12.03 -15.55
C ASN A 66 1.23 11.16 -14.52
N VAL A 67 0.71 10.00 -14.18
CA VAL A 67 1.25 9.16 -13.09
C VAL A 67 2.46 8.35 -13.55
N LEU A 68 2.46 7.79 -14.75
CA LEU A 68 3.57 6.97 -15.25
C LEU A 68 4.92 7.71 -15.24
N PRO A 69 5.05 8.94 -15.80
CA PRO A 69 6.33 9.65 -15.78
C PRO A 69 6.80 10.03 -14.37
N ALA A 70 5.86 10.20 -13.42
CA ALA A 70 6.22 10.51 -12.03
C ALA A 70 6.76 9.26 -11.30
N ALA A 71 6.20 8.09 -11.57
CA ALA A 71 6.68 6.83 -11.02
C ALA A 71 8.10 6.51 -11.53
N ASP A 72 8.35 6.73 -12.81
CA ASP A 72 9.66 6.54 -13.44
C ASP A 72 10.75 7.42 -12.82
N ARG A 73 10.45 8.71 -12.63
CA ARG A 73 11.37 9.62 -11.94
C ARG A 73 11.64 9.21 -10.49
N ALA A 74 10.63 8.75 -9.79
CA ALA A 74 10.78 8.27 -8.41
C ALA A 74 11.66 7.02 -8.36
N ALA A 75 11.54 6.11 -9.34
CA ALA A 75 12.39 4.94 -9.47
C ALA A 75 13.87 5.34 -9.65
N VAL A 76 14.16 6.21 -10.60
CA VAL A 76 15.53 6.71 -10.82
C VAL A 76 16.09 7.40 -9.57
N THR A 77 15.29 8.25 -8.91
CA THR A 77 15.70 8.92 -7.66
C THR A 77 16.02 7.91 -6.56
N LYS A 78 15.20 6.86 -6.42
CA LYS A 78 15.47 5.79 -5.46
C LYS A 78 16.77 5.07 -5.79
N ALA A 79 17.03 4.74 -7.05
CA ALA A 79 18.26 4.08 -7.47
C ALA A 79 19.51 4.90 -7.09
N HIS A 80 19.49 6.20 -7.33
CA HIS A 80 20.59 7.07 -6.89
C HIS A 80 20.78 7.10 -5.38
N ALA A 81 19.69 7.14 -4.60
CA ALA A 81 19.75 7.11 -3.13
C ALA A 81 20.31 5.77 -2.60
N ASP A 82 19.91 4.67 -3.22
CA ASP A 82 20.43 3.34 -2.87
C ASP A 82 21.94 3.24 -3.18
N ILE A 83 22.38 3.70 -4.36
CA ILE A 83 23.79 3.74 -4.74
C ILE A 83 24.58 4.58 -3.73
N ALA A 84 24.11 5.77 -3.36
CA ALA A 84 24.79 6.60 -2.37
C ALA A 84 24.90 5.89 -0.99
N THR A 85 23.88 5.13 -0.60
CA THR A 85 23.92 4.33 0.63
C THR A 85 24.96 3.21 0.54
N LEU A 86 25.04 2.53 -0.60
CA LEU A 86 26.05 1.48 -0.85
C LEU A 86 27.47 2.07 -0.85
N GLU A 87 27.67 3.23 -1.48
CA GLU A 87 28.96 3.95 -1.46
C GLU A 87 29.41 4.26 -0.04
N GLN A 88 28.51 4.80 0.80
CA GLN A 88 28.81 5.06 2.21
C GLN A 88 29.24 3.79 2.93
N GLY A 89 28.53 2.69 2.72
CA GLY A 89 28.90 1.39 3.30
C GLY A 89 30.27 0.89 2.83
N ILE A 90 30.58 1.07 1.53
CA ILE A 90 31.88 0.71 0.94
C ILE A 90 33.00 1.56 1.53
N GLU A 91 32.78 2.87 1.71
CA GLU A 91 33.78 3.76 2.31
C GLU A 91 34.01 3.42 3.80
N MET A 92 32.97 3.08 4.56
CA MET A 92 33.13 2.60 5.93
C MET A 92 33.93 1.30 5.97
N TYR A 93 33.63 0.34 5.08
CA TYR A 93 34.42 -0.89 4.94
C TYR A 93 35.89 -0.59 4.68
N ARG A 94 36.18 0.37 3.78
CA ARG A 94 37.54 0.79 3.44
C ARG A 94 38.30 1.40 4.63
N LEU A 95 37.62 2.19 5.44
CA LEU A 95 38.22 2.78 6.64
C LEU A 95 38.69 1.70 7.63
N ASP A 96 37.88 0.68 7.85
CA ASP A 96 38.17 -0.39 8.78
C ASP A 96 39.19 -1.41 8.24
N ASN A 97 39.08 -1.74 6.94
CA ASN A 97 39.89 -2.79 6.32
C ASN A 97 41.07 -2.25 5.49
N GLN A 98 41.21 -0.93 5.34
CA GLN A 98 42.26 -0.23 4.57
C GLN A 98 42.30 -0.64 3.09
N ARG A 99 41.21 -1.20 2.58
CA ARG A 99 41.02 -1.58 1.18
C ARG A 99 39.54 -1.61 0.82
N TYR A 100 39.24 -1.49 -0.44
CA TYR A 100 37.90 -1.72 -0.94
C TYR A 100 37.59 -3.23 -0.99
N PRO A 101 36.31 -3.64 -0.92
CA PRO A 101 35.93 -4.99 -1.20
C PRO A 101 36.38 -5.41 -2.61
N THR A 102 36.77 -6.65 -2.80
CA THR A 102 37.06 -7.18 -4.15
C THR A 102 35.75 -7.46 -4.90
N THR A 103 35.80 -7.54 -6.21
CA THR A 103 34.63 -7.92 -7.03
C THR A 103 34.06 -9.27 -6.59
N GLN A 104 34.91 -10.20 -6.14
CA GLN A 104 34.49 -11.54 -5.67
C GLN A 104 33.78 -11.48 -4.32
N GLU A 105 34.23 -10.62 -3.40
CA GLU A 105 33.58 -10.39 -2.11
C GLU A 105 32.22 -9.70 -2.30
N GLY A 106 32.13 -8.85 -3.31
CA GLY A 106 30.90 -8.15 -3.67
C GLY A 106 30.38 -7.27 -2.55
N LEU A 107 29.11 -6.87 -2.69
CA LEU A 107 28.43 -6.03 -1.70
C LEU A 107 27.99 -6.80 -0.43
N GLN A 108 28.05 -8.12 -0.44
CA GLN A 108 27.62 -8.96 0.68
C GLN A 108 28.45 -8.71 1.95
N VAL A 109 29.73 -8.37 1.79
CA VAL A 109 30.62 -8.07 2.92
C VAL A 109 30.17 -6.85 3.71
N LEU A 110 29.39 -5.94 3.09
CA LEU A 110 28.86 -4.76 3.78
C LEU A 110 27.80 -5.16 4.82
N VAL A 111 27.00 -6.16 4.50
CA VAL A 111 26.00 -6.70 5.44
C VAL A 111 26.68 -7.56 6.49
N ALA A 112 27.61 -8.41 6.07
CA ALA A 112 28.36 -9.27 6.99
C ALA A 112 29.17 -8.47 8.02
N GLY A 113 29.74 -7.34 7.59
CA GLY A 113 30.49 -6.41 8.45
C GLY A 113 29.61 -5.38 9.18
N HIS A 114 28.29 -5.43 9.05
CA HIS A 114 27.34 -4.48 9.66
C HIS A 114 27.51 -3.01 9.21
N TYR A 115 28.12 -2.77 8.06
CA TYR A 115 28.24 -1.43 7.48
C TYR A 115 26.90 -0.93 6.92
N ILE A 116 26.07 -1.85 6.45
CA ILE A 116 24.68 -1.59 6.09
C ILE A 116 23.77 -2.67 6.67
N PRO A 117 22.52 -2.36 7.02
CA PRO A 117 21.61 -3.34 7.63
C PRO A 117 21.17 -4.45 6.65
N ARG A 118 21.07 -4.13 5.38
CA ARG A 118 20.70 -5.07 4.30
C ARG A 118 21.11 -4.51 2.95
N LEU A 119 21.30 -5.37 1.97
CA LEU A 119 21.46 -4.94 0.58
C LEU A 119 20.10 -4.49 0.03
N PRO A 120 20.04 -3.27 -0.54
CA PRO A 120 18.85 -2.85 -1.28
C PRO A 120 18.74 -3.60 -2.61
N GLU A 121 17.54 -3.81 -3.07
CA GLU A 121 17.24 -4.10 -4.47
C GLU A 121 16.91 -2.80 -5.18
N ASP A 122 17.23 -2.73 -6.45
CA ASP A 122 16.90 -1.57 -7.26
C ASP A 122 15.35 -1.43 -7.41
N PRO A 123 14.83 -0.32 -7.92
CA PRO A 123 13.40 -0.10 -8.09
C PRO A 123 12.71 -1.13 -8.99
N TRP A 124 13.45 -1.78 -9.85
CA TRP A 124 12.99 -2.79 -10.82
C TRP A 124 13.23 -4.23 -10.35
N ARG A 125 13.68 -4.41 -9.07
CA ARG A 125 13.94 -5.68 -8.38
C ARG A 125 15.15 -6.45 -8.90
N HIS A 126 16.15 -5.73 -9.43
CA HIS A 126 17.43 -6.31 -9.76
C HIS A 126 18.46 -6.04 -8.64
N PRO A 127 19.43 -6.91 -8.43
CA PRO A 127 20.54 -6.67 -7.51
C PRO A 127 21.47 -5.59 -8.09
N TYR A 128 21.98 -4.70 -7.25
CA TYR A 128 23.03 -3.77 -7.62
C TYR A 128 24.31 -4.55 -7.97
N ARG A 129 24.99 -4.10 -8.99
CA ARG A 129 26.24 -4.65 -9.45
C ARG A 129 27.41 -3.92 -8.81
N TYR A 130 28.49 -4.67 -8.58
CA TYR A 130 29.70 -4.15 -7.98
C TYR A 130 30.94 -4.66 -8.71
N ALA A 131 31.87 -3.77 -8.92
CA ALA A 131 33.20 -4.12 -9.46
C ALA A 131 34.26 -3.27 -8.79
N ALA A 132 35.39 -3.87 -8.46
CA ALA A 132 36.60 -3.20 -8.00
C ALA A 132 37.84 -3.86 -8.63
N PRO A 133 38.66 -3.08 -9.35
CA PRO A 133 38.54 -1.65 -9.61
C PRO A 133 37.35 -1.32 -10.53
N GLY A 134 36.82 -0.10 -10.41
CA GLY A 134 35.78 0.44 -11.27
C GLY A 134 36.32 0.86 -12.64
N GLN A 135 35.41 1.21 -13.54
CA GLN A 135 35.77 1.74 -14.86
C GLN A 135 36.28 3.21 -14.77
N GLY A 136 37.04 3.66 -15.76
CA GLY A 136 37.47 5.06 -15.85
C GLY A 136 38.40 5.53 -14.73
N GLY A 137 39.11 4.62 -14.06
CA GLY A 137 40.05 4.96 -12.97
C GLY A 137 39.35 5.14 -11.61
N LYS A 138 38.09 4.87 -11.49
CA LYS A 138 37.37 4.83 -10.20
C LYS A 138 37.83 3.64 -9.36
N PRO A 139 37.93 3.78 -8.03
CA PRO A 139 38.35 2.67 -7.17
C PRO A 139 37.34 1.51 -7.18
N PHE A 140 36.07 1.82 -7.38
CA PHE A 140 35.00 0.83 -7.52
C PHE A 140 33.86 1.40 -8.40
N LEU A 141 33.00 0.52 -8.85
CA LEU A 141 31.76 0.80 -9.56
C LEU A 141 30.61 0.16 -8.80
N VAL A 142 29.55 0.94 -8.56
CA VAL A 142 28.22 0.42 -8.17
C VAL A 142 27.26 0.84 -9.26
N ALA A 143 26.49 -0.10 -9.78
CA ALA A 143 25.59 0.15 -10.89
C ALA A 143 24.27 -0.61 -10.80
N THR A 144 23.24 -0.08 -11.41
CA THR A 144 22.06 -0.81 -11.86
C THR A 144 21.87 -0.62 -13.35
N TRP A 145 21.35 -1.63 -14.02
CA TRP A 145 21.09 -1.63 -15.47
C TRP A 145 19.63 -1.24 -15.80
N GLY A 146 19.02 -0.38 -14.98
CA GLY A 146 17.68 0.13 -15.25
C GLY A 146 16.59 -0.92 -15.26
N ALA A 147 15.49 -0.58 -15.91
CA ALA A 147 14.28 -1.40 -15.88
C ALA A 147 14.38 -2.69 -16.69
N ASP A 148 15.17 -2.70 -17.76
CA ASP A 148 15.32 -3.89 -18.61
C ASP A 148 16.42 -4.87 -18.12
N GLY A 149 17.21 -4.45 -17.11
CA GLY A 149 18.29 -5.26 -16.52
C GLY A 149 19.45 -5.57 -17.48
N ARG A 150 19.64 -4.76 -18.53
CA ARG A 150 20.68 -4.90 -19.55
C ARG A 150 21.59 -3.69 -19.57
N GLU A 151 22.84 -3.90 -19.91
CA GLU A 151 23.81 -2.82 -20.06
C GLU A 151 23.43 -1.86 -21.20
N GLY A 152 23.42 -0.56 -20.90
CA GLY A 152 23.06 0.50 -21.84
C GLY A 152 21.62 0.98 -21.65
N GLY A 153 20.95 1.28 -22.78
CA GLY A 153 19.57 1.76 -22.76
C GLY A 153 19.40 3.27 -22.64
N SER A 154 18.16 3.72 -22.50
CA SER A 154 17.79 5.13 -22.36
C SER A 154 16.52 5.30 -21.52
N GLY A 155 16.35 6.45 -20.89
CA GLY A 155 15.20 6.69 -20.01
C GLY A 155 15.23 5.78 -18.77
N ASN A 156 14.19 4.99 -18.55
CA ASN A 156 14.12 4.04 -17.43
C ASN A 156 15.04 2.83 -17.59
N ASP A 157 15.44 2.52 -18.82
CA ASP A 157 16.35 1.42 -19.13
C ASP A 157 17.83 1.86 -19.07
N ALA A 158 18.08 3.15 -18.83
CA ALA A 158 19.44 3.65 -18.74
C ALA A 158 20.17 3.13 -17.50
N ASP A 159 21.47 2.83 -17.67
CA ASP A 159 22.35 2.49 -16.55
C ASP A 159 22.49 3.67 -15.59
N ILE A 160 22.40 3.38 -14.31
CA ILE A 160 22.66 4.34 -13.24
C ILE A 160 23.89 3.86 -12.46
N THR A 161 24.88 4.71 -12.37
CA THR A 161 26.16 4.40 -11.71
C THR A 161 26.53 5.49 -10.70
N ASN A 162 27.45 5.15 -9.81
CA ASN A 162 28.11 6.12 -8.92
C ASN A 162 29.03 7.08 -9.67
#